data_dc8f5e11cf6f9247c84089b93cf6f7a5
#
_entry.id   dc8f5e11cf6f9247c84089b93cf6f7a5
#
_cell.length_a   1.000
_cell.length_b   1.000
_cell.length_c   1.000
_cell.angle_alpha   90.00
_cell.angle_beta   90.00
_cell.angle_gamma   90.00
#
_symmetry.space_group_name_H-M   'P 1'
#
loop_
_entity.id
_entity.type
_entity.pdbx_description
1 polymer ?
#
loop_
_entity_poly.entity_id
_entity_poly.type
_entity_poly.pdbx_seq_one_letter_code
_entity_poly.pdbx_strand_id
1 'polypeptide(L)'
;CLTNLNRQIIATFDTVGKYKTDVMKERMLQINPKVNVQTHQCFFLPENANDFSFEDYDYIIDAVDTVSAKIELVLKVQEHNIPIISSMGAGNKVDPTQFKITDIYKTKVCPLAKVMRRKVKKKTC
;
A
#
# COMPACT_ATOMS: atom_id res chain seq x y z
N CYS A 1 2.15 -9.00 15.08
CA CYS A 1 3.54 -9.46 15.26
C CYS A 1 4.27 -8.49 16.20
N LEU A 2 4.99 -8.98 17.18
CA LEU A 2 5.74 -8.18 18.16
C LEU A 2 6.70 -7.18 17.49
N THR A 3 7.32 -7.57 16.38
CA THR A 3 8.26 -6.70 15.64
C THR A 3 7.61 -5.49 14.98
N ASN A 4 6.29 -5.38 14.96
CA ASN A 4 5.58 -4.23 14.39
C ASN A 4 5.22 -3.14 15.42
N LEU A 5 5.33 -3.45 16.72
CA LEU A 5 4.99 -2.55 17.82
C LEU A 5 5.74 -1.20 17.76
N ASN A 6 6.94 -1.21 17.21
CA ASN A 6 7.82 -0.05 17.17
C ASN A 6 7.44 1.01 16.10
N ARG A 7 6.48 0.71 15.18
CA ARG A 7 6.18 1.63 14.08
C ARG A 7 4.75 1.58 13.54
N GLN A 8 3.98 0.52 13.77
CA GLN A 8 2.62 0.40 13.26
C GLN A 8 1.61 0.81 14.33
N ILE A 9 0.85 1.86 14.08
CA ILE A 9 -0.09 2.46 15.04
C ILE A 9 -1.17 1.48 15.54
N ILE A 10 -1.54 0.49 14.70
CA ILE A 10 -2.51 -0.55 15.06
C ILE A 10 -1.89 -1.73 15.84
N ALA A 11 -0.56 -1.76 15.94
CA ALA A 11 0.16 -2.80 16.66
C ALA A 11 0.37 -2.38 18.10
N THR A 12 -0.41 -2.95 19.00
CA THR A 12 -0.29 -2.80 20.46
C THR A 12 -0.17 -4.18 21.10
N PHE A 13 0.16 -4.26 22.39
CA PHE A 13 0.20 -5.53 23.11
C PHE A 13 -1.15 -6.26 23.04
N ASP A 14 -2.27 -5.51 23.09
CA ASP A 14 -3.64 -6.06 23.05
C ASP A 14 -4.04 -6.58 21.66
N THR A 15 -3.34 -6.15 20.61
CA THR A 15 -3.63 -6.54 19.22
C THR A 15 -2.65 -7.56 18.66
N VAL A 16 -1.62 -7.94 19.41
CA VAL A 16 -0.71 -9.02 19.01
C VAL A 16 -1.48 -10.33 18.85
N GLY A 17 -1.29 -11.00 17.71
CA GLY A 17 -2.02 -12.23 17.36
C GLY A 17 -3.31 -12.00 16.56
N LYS A 18 -3.85 -10.79 16.51
CA LYS A 18 -5.02 -10.45 15.68
C LYS A 18 -4.61 -10.09 14.24
N TYR A 19 -5.51 -10.27 13.30
CA TYR A 19 -5.32 -9.81 11.93
C TYR A 19 -5.31 -8.28 11.86
N LYS A 20 -4.37 -7.72 11.13
CA LYS A 20 -4.22 -6.26 10.98
C LYS A 20 -5.45 -5.63 10.32
N THR A 21 -6.06 -6.33 9.38
CA THR A 21 -7.27 -5.91 8.70
C THR A 21 -8.43 -5.71 9.65
N ASP A 22 -8.62 -6.65 10.59
CA ASP A 22 -9.71 -6.60 11.57
C ASP A 22 -9.48 -5.48 12.58
N VAL A 23 -8.24 -5.36 13.09
CA VAL A 23 -7.87 -4.27 14.01
C VAL A 23 -8.05 -2.89 13.36
N MET A 24 -7.67 -2.76 12.08
CA MET A 24 -7.86 -1.51 11.36
C MET A 24 -9.34 -1.22 11.10
N LYS A 25 -10.12 -2.23 10.72
CA LYS A 25 -11.59 -2.10 10.54
C LYS A 25 -12.25 -1.61 11.83
N GLU A 26 -11.94 -2.22 12.96
CA GLU A 26 -12.44 -1.80 14.27
C GLU A 26 -12.09 -0.33 14.54
N ARG A 27 -10.83 0.06 14.29
CA ARG A 27 -10.38 1.43 14.45
C ARG A 27 -11.12 2.42 13.55
N MET A 28 -11.36 2.07 12.30
CA MET A 28 -12.09 2.91 11.35
C MET A 28 -13.55 3.10 11.79
N LEU A 29 -14.20 2.06 12.28
CA LEU A 29 -15.57 2.14 12.81
C LEU A 29 -15.67 2.96 14.11
N GLN A 30 -14.64 2.98 14.93
CA GLN A 30 -14.56 3.87 16.10
C GLN A 30 -14.44 5.35 15.70
N ILE A 31 -13.83 5.64 14.55
CA ILE A 31 -13.69 7.02 14.03
C ILE A 31 -14.97 7.44 13.29
N ASN A 32 -15.48 6.58 12.43
CA ASN A 32 -16.69 6.81 11.67
C ASN A 32 -17.58 5.56 11.69
N PRO A 33 -18.61 5.49 12.57
CA PRO A 33 -19.47 4.31 12.68
C PRO A 33 -20.28 4.00 11.42
N LYS A 34 -20.41 4.95 10.50
CA LYS A 34 -21.18 4.80 9.26
C LYS A 34 -20.33 4.34 8.06
N VAL A 35 -19.01 4.22 8.23
CA VAL A 35 -18.14 3.80 7.14
C VAL A 35 -18.38 2.33 6.79
N ASN A 36 -18.48 2.03 5.50
CA ASN A 36 -18.48 0.65 5.02
C ASN A 36 -17.03 0.18 4.83
N VAL A 37 -16.60 -0.84 5.56
CA VAL A 37 -15.24 -1.37 5.50
C VAL A 37 -15.28 -2.84 5.10
N GLN A 38 -14.75 -3.14 3.94
CA GLN A 38 -14.47 -4.51 3.51
C GLN A 38 -13.02 -4.86 3.81
N THR A 39 -12.78 -6.06 4.30
CA THR A 39 -11.43 -6.54 4.64
C THR A 39 -11.11 -7.82 3.90
N HIS A 40 -9.88 -7.92 3.39
CA HIS A 40 -9.35 -9.10 2.75
C HIS A 40 -8.14 -9.61 3.53
N GLN A 41 -8.27 -10.79 4.16
CA GLN A 41 -7.20 -11.42 4.96
C GLN A 41 -6.30 -12.27 4.05
N CYS A 42 -5.72 -11.64 3.05
CA CYS A 42 -4.83 -12.29 2.09
C CYS A 42 -3.65 -11.39 1.74
N PHE A 43 -2.62 -11.97 1.16
CA PHE A 43 -1.60 -11.20 0.46
C PHE A 43 -2.13 -10.84 -0.91
N PHE A 44 -1.99 -9.57 -1.29
CA PHE A 44 -2.21 -9.16 -2.67
C PHE A 44 -0.99 -9.59 -3.50
N LEU A 45 -1.19 -10.44 -4.48
CA LEU A 45 -0.17 -11.01 -5.36
C LEU A 45 -0.66 -10.98 -6.81
N PRO A 46 0.24 -11.07 -7.81
CA PRO A 46 -0.17 -11.14 -9.22
C PRO A 46 -1.17 -12.27 -9.51
N GLU A 47 -1.07 -13.39 -8.79
CA GLU A 47 -1.89 -14.59 -8.99
C GLU A 47 -3.35 -14.37 -8.59
N ASN A 48 -3.61 -13.49 -7.61
CA ASN A 48 -4.96 -13.20 -7.09
C ASN A 48 -5.42 -11.77 -7.38
N ALA A 49 -4.69 -11.01 -8.18
CA ALA A 49 -5.03 -9.62 -8.47
C ALA A 49 -6.40 -9.48 -9.18
N ASN A 50 -6.80 -10.50 -9.95
CA ASN A 50 -8.09 -10.52 -10.64
C ASN A 50 -9.28 -10.85 -9.73
N ASP A 51 -9.05 -11.25 -8.49
CA ASP A 51 -10.12 -11.51 -7.51
C ASP A 51 -10.66 -10.20 -6.89
N PHE A 52 -10.05 -9.06 -7.24
CA PHE A 52 -10.43 -7.73 -6.75
C PHE A 52 -11.14 -6.94 -7.86
N SER A 53 -12.31 -6.41 -7.55
CA SER A 53 -13.10 -5.54 -8.44
C SER A 53 -12.52 -4.12 -8.43
N PHE A 54 -11.51 -3.87 -9.25
CA PHE A 54 -10.83 -2.56 -9.28
C PHE A 54 -11.76 -1.45 -9.73
N GLU A 55 -12.71 -1.72 -10.61
CA GLU A 55 -13.73 -0.79 -11.12
C GLU A 55 -14.61 -0.17 -10.03
N ASP A 56 -14.69 -0.79 -8.85
CA ASP A 56 -15.49 -0.30 -7.73
C ASP A 56 -14.77 0.80 -6.91
N TYR A 57 -13.51 1.11 -7.23
CA TYR A 57 -12.69 2.06 -6.46
C TYR A 57 -12.43 3.37 -7.21
N ASP A 58 -12.66 4.49 -6.53
CA ASP A 58 -12.35 5.83 -7.05
C ASP A 58 -10.87 6.20 -6.87
N TYR A 59 -10.17 5.56 -5.94
CA TYR A 59 -8.78 5.88 -5.61
C TYR A 59 -8.07 4.71 -4.92
N ILE A 60 -6.81 4.48 -5.25
CA ILE A 60 -5.99 3.42 -4.62
C ILE A 60 -4.85 4.04 -3.81
N ILE A 61 -4.68 3.55 -2.58
CA ILE A 61 -3.53 3.87 -1.72
C ILE A 61 -2.66 2.61 -1.61
N ASP A 62 -1.50 2.64 -2.23
CA ASP A 62 -0.53 1.55 -2.18
C ASP A 62 0.47 1.78 -1.04
N ALA A 63 0.34 1.00 0.02
CA ALA A 63 1.26 0.96 1.16
C ALA A 63 1.85 -0.45 1.40
N VAL A 64 1.88 -1.30 0.36
CA VAL A 64 2.45 -2.65 0.45
C VAL A 64 3.98 -2.62 0.33
N ASP A 65 4.67 -3.58 0.97
CA ASP A 65 6.13 -3.67 0.94
C ASP A 65 6.65 -4.53 -0.22
N THR A 66 5.85 -5.47 -0.70
CA THR A 66 6.23 -6.44 -1.74
C THR A 66 6.28 -5.79 -3.11
N VAL A 67 7.43 -5.84 -3.77
CA VAL A 67 7.67 -5.18 -5.07
C VAL A 67 6.76 -5.73 -6.17
N SER A 68 6.55 -7.06 -6.22
CA SER A 68 5.64 -7.69 -7.20
C SER A 68 4.22 -7.20 -7.05
N ALA A 69 3.72 -7.12 -5.82
CA ALA A 69 2.40 -6.59 -5.50
C ALA A 69 2.25 -5.11 -5.91
N LYS A 70 3.26 -4.26 -5.60
CA LYS A 70 3.26 -2.85 -6.04
C LYS A 70 3.17 -2.70 -7.55
N ILE A 71 3.93 -3.51 -8.28
CA ILE A 71 3.94 -3.47 -9.74
C ILE A 71 2.57 -3.88 -10.27
N GLU A 72 2.00 -4.95 -9.74
CA GLU A 72 0.70 -5.44 -10.16
C GLU A 72 -0.42 -4.42 -9.87
N LEU A 73 -0.41 -3.79 -8.69
CA LEU A 73 -1.33 -2.69 -8.38
C LEU A 73 -1.23 -1.56 -9.41
N VAL A 74 -0.02 -1.12 -9.75
CA VAL A 74 0.16 -0.05 -10.75
C VAL A 74 -0.40 -0.45 -12.11
N LEU A 75 -0.19 -1.69 -12.54
CA LEU A 75 -0.73 -2.18 -13.82
C LEU A 75 -2.26 -2.22 -13.80
N LYS A 76 -2.85 -2.77 -12.74
CA LYS A 76 -4.31 -2.84 -12.58
C LYS A 76 -4.97 -1.47 -12.56
N VAL A 77 -4.43 -0.51 -11.84
CA VAL A 77 -5.00 0.85 -11.81
C VAL A 77 -4.84 1.57 -13.15
N GLN A 78 -3.80 1.26 -13.93
CA GLN A 78 -3.65 1.78 -15.29
C GLN A 78 -4.69 1.17 -16.25
N GLU A 79 -4.97 -0.13 -16.15
CA GLU A 79 -6.01 -0.82 -16.93
C GLU A 79 -7.39 -0.19 -16.69
N HIS A 80 -7.71 0.18 -15.46
CA HIS A 80 -9.01 0.73 -15.05
C HIS A 80 -9.05 2.28 -14.96
N ASN A 81 -7.95 2.98 -15.31
CA ASN A 81 -7.81 4.44 -15.22
C ASN A 81 -8.11 5.01 -13.82
N ILE A 82 -7.69 4.32 -12.76
CA ILE A 82 -7.91 4.72 -11.38
C ILE A 82 -6.67 5.50 -10.89
N PRO A 83 -6.83 6.64 -10.20
CA PRO A 83 -5.71 7.33 -9.59
C PRO A 83 -5.10 6.51 -8.43
N ILE A 84 -3.76 6.54 -8.32
CA ILE A 84 -3.02 5.82 -7.28
C ILE A 84 -1.99 6.71 -6.63
N ILE A 85 -1.84 6.59 -5.31
CA ILE A 85 -0.68 7.07 -4.56
C ILE A 85 0.06 5.89 -3.94
N SER A 86 1.37 5.82 -4.19
CA SER A 86 2.23 4.75 -3.69
C SER A 86 3.22 5.26 -2.65
N SER A 87 3.23 4.66 -1.47
CA SER A 87 4.30 4.86 -0.49
C SER A 87 5.54 4.09 -0.90
N MET A 88 6.67 4.80 -1.04
CA MET A 88 7.97 4.18 -1.31
C MET A 88 8.73 3.89 -0.01
N GLY A 89 9.99 3.43 -0.11
CA GLY A 89 10.78 3.05 1.06
C GLY A 89 11.19 4.24 1.92
N ALA A 90 10.89 4.17 3.21
CA ALA A 90 11.30 5.15 4.22
C ALA A 90 12.51 4.72 5.06
N GLY A 91 13.00 3.49 4.88
CA GLY A 91 14.15 2.95 5.62
C GLY A 91 15.41 3.83 5.47
N ASN A 92 16.11 4.07 6.58
CA ASN A 92 17.30 4.91 6.68
C ASN A 92 17.10 6.39 6.27
N LYS A 93 15.86 6.88 6.30
CA LYS A 93 15.51 8.29 6.07
C LYS A 93 15.04 8.89 7.39
N VAL A 94 15.94 9.61 8.04
CA VAL A 94 15.71 10.11 9.41
C VAL A 94 14.98 11.47 9.45
N ASP A 95 14.99 12.22 8.35
CA ASP A 95 14.32 13.50 8.23
C ASP A 95 12.99 13.35 7.45
N PRO A 96 11.84 13.32 8.15
CA PRO A 96 10.55 13.16 7.50
C PRO A 96 10.14 14.37 6.64
N THR A 97 10.74 15.53 6.85
CA THR A 97 10.45 16.75 6.07
C THR A 97 10.94 16.67 4.63
N GLN A 98 11.84 15.73 4.34
CA GLN A 98 12.38 15.48 3.01
C GLN A 98 11.47 14.61 2.12
N PHE A 99 10.40 14.01 2.68
CA PHE A 99 9.43 13.28 1.88
C PHE A 99 8.61 14.24 1.01
N LYS A 100 8.41 13.85 -0.24
CA LYS A 100 7.67 14.65 -1.23
C LYS A 100 6.69 13.77 -1.98
N ILE A 101 5.52 14.32 -2.28
CA ILE A 101 4.61 13.75 -3.26
C ILE A 101 5.09 14.19 -4.63
N THR A 102 5.38 13.24 -5.50
CA THR A 102 5.90 13.52 -6.83
C THR A 102 5.64 12.36 -7.77
N ASP A 103 5.72 12.61 -9.07
CA ASP A 103 5.70 11.57 -10.07
C ASP A 103 6.85 10.57 -9.84
N ILE A 104 6.58 9.27 -10.07
CA ILE A 104 7.56 8.19 -9.83
C ILE A 104 8.86 8.42 -10.60
N TYR A 105 8.80 8.99 -11.81
CA TYR A 105 9.98 9.25 -12.64
C TYR A 105 10.84 10.42 -12.15
N LYS A 106 10.27 11.30 -11.30
CA LYS A 106 10.98 12.42 -10.66
C LYS A 106 11.56 12.07 -9.29
N THR A 107 11.30 10.86 -8.78
CA THR A 107 11.79 10.42 -7.46
C THR A 107 13.33 10.28 -7.45
N LYS A 108 13.94 10.60 -6.28
CA LYS A 108 15.39 10.51 -6.05
C LYS A 108 15.68 9.72 -4.77
N VAL A 109 16.90 9.21 -4.63
CA VAL A 109 17.46 8.61 -3.39
C VAL A 109 16.77 7.32 -2.88
N CYS A 110 15.62 6.92 -3.39
CA CYS A 110 14.91 5.74 -2.93
C CYS A 110 15.22 4.50 -3.80
N PRO A 111 15.85 3.43 -3.27
CA PRO A 111 16.13 2.20 -4.01
C PRO A 111 14.87 1.52 -4.53
N LEU A 112 13.80 1.48 -3.71
CA LEU A 112 12.52 0.91 -4.10
C LEU A 112 11.91 1.67 -5.29
N ALA A 113 11.88 3.00 -5.23
CA ALA A 113 11.40 3.82 -6.35
C ALA A 113 12.22 3.61 -7.64
N LYS A 114 13.54 3.39 -7.51
CA LYS A 114 14.40 3.04 -8.66
C LYS A 114 13.99 1.71 -9.29
N VAL A 115 13.70 0.71 -8.49
CA VAL A 115 13.23 -0.60 -8.98
C VAL A 115 11.86 -0.46 -9.64
N MET A 116 10.93 0.26 -9.02
CA MET A 116 9.60 0.50 -9.54
C MET A 116 9.64 1.19 -10.91
N ARG A 117 10.37 2.31 -11.05
CA ARG A 117 10.55 3.00 -12.34
C ARG A 117 11.00 2.06 -13.45
N ARG A 118 11.99 1.21 -13.17
CA ARG A 118 12.54 0.29 -14.16
C ARG A 118 11.56 -0.81 -14.55
N LYS A 119 10.83 -1.34 -13.59
CA LYS A 119 9.90 -2.47 -13.79
C LYS A 119 8.60 -2.02 -14.45
N VAL A 120 8.03 -0.90 -14.01
CA VAL A 120 6.82 -0.33 -14.62
C VAL A 120 7.08 0.02 -16.08
N LYS A 121 8.17 0.77 -16.38
CA LYS A 121 8.53 1.11 -17.76
C LYS A 121 8.65 -0.11 -18.70
N LYS A 122 9.13 -1.25 -18.19
CA LYS A 122 9.26 -2.48 -19.01
C LYS A 122 7.93 -3.17 -19.33
N LYS A 123 6.89 -2.91 -18.53
CA LYS A 123 5.57 -3.56 -18.70
C LYS A 123 4.56 -2.65 -19.41
N THR A 124 4.84 -1.35 -19.50
CA THR A 124 4.00 -0.36 -20.21
C THR A 124 4.51 -0.02 -21.61
N CYS A 125 5.63 -0.57 -22.04
CA CYS A 125 6.12 -0.63 -23.41
C CYS A 125 5.91 -2.02 -23.97
#